data_862366ccc62fb1ace5a951adbbeecc40
#
_entry.id   862366ccc62fb1ace5a951adbbeecc40
#
_cell.length_a   1.000
_cell.length_b   1.000
_cell.length_c   1.000
_cell.angle_alpha   90.00
_cell.angle_beta   90.00
_cell.angle_gamma   90.00
#
_symmetry.space_group_name_H-M   'P 1'
#
loop_
_entity.id
_entity.type
_entity.pdbx_description
1 polymer ?
#
loop_
_entity_poly.entity_id
_entity_poly.type
_entity_poly.pdbx_seq_one_letter_code
_entity_poly.pdbx_strand_id
1 'polypeptide(L)'
;PLGVGQGNNPTCQSVIGLSIWADNDPDYLLQLVAWAARDDEILTRFEGESISSKGLEAGLAKESPLDVDAVSLVLVPHLDRLYIEMGRLCGERDDDLHRWINPEFYGWWVGQGFRVIADAQTGEIDDYEGFVRHFYACYHPYYNGDVPVIHSQPAGIAVTDSAARYVGRHAIGILRVCLDPEGEMRVYFYNPNNDSGQDWGQGIVTATQGHGEIPGEASLPIAEFASRLFVFHYDPLERGNGDCVPAEQISRIIELGRGSWAKNW
;
A
#
# COMPACT_ATOMS: atom_id res chain seq x y z
N PRO A 1 8.17 -11.40 1.76
CA PRO A 1 8.26 -12.44 2.78
C PRO A 1 7.04 -13.34 2.75
N LEU A 2 7.27 -14.62 2.45
CA LEU A 2 6.22 -15.63 2.37
C LEU A 2 5.53 -15.81 3.73
N GLY A 3 4.20 -15.76 3.74
CA GLY A 3 3.40 -16.02 4.93
C GLY A 3 3.22 -14.85 5.89
N VAL A 4 3.98 -13.76 5.73
CA VAL A 4 3.75 -12.55 6.54
C VAL A 4 2.47 -11.87 6.09
N GLY A 5 1.55 -11.61 7.02
CA GLY A 5 0.27 -11.04 6.70
C GLY A 5 -0.48 -10.48 7.91
N GLN A 6 -1.57 -9.78 7.62
CA GLN A 6 -2.46 -9.20 8.64
C GLN A 6 -3.54 -10.17 9.13
N GLY A 7 -3.79 -11.25 8.37
CA GLY A 7 -4.96 -12.10 8.61
C GLY A 7 -6.27 -11.31 8.53
N ASN A 8 -7.16 -11.53 9.47
CA ASN A 8 -8.46 -10.85 9.54
C ASN A 8 -8.42 -9.48 10.27
N ASN A 9 -7.22 -9.01 10.65
CA ASN A 9 -7.07 -7.74 11.34
C ASN A 9 -7.00 -6.58 10.36
N PRO A 10 -7.54 -5.38 10.68
CA PRO A 10 -7.46 -4.19 9.83
C PRO A 10 -6.08 -3.49 9.98
N THR A 11 -4.99 -4.23 9.84
CA THR A 11 -3.61 -3.79 10.12
C THR A 11 -2.72 -3.79 8.89
N CYS A 12 -3.31 -3.69 7.70
CA CYS A 12 -2.58 -3.74 6.43
C CYS A 12 -1.37 -2.78 6.38
N GLN A 13 -1.49 -1.67 6.99
CA GLN A 13 -0.44 -0.65 7.00
C GLN A 13 0.74 -1.03 7.89
N SER A 14 0.46 -1.51 9.10
CA SER A 14 1.52 -2.00 10.00
C SER A 14 2.30 -3.14 9.33
N VAL A 15 1.60 -3.98 8.58
CA VAL A 15 2.19 -5.12 7.86
C VAL A 15 2.98 -4.71 6.62
N ILE A 16 2.61 -3.63 5.94
CA ILE A 16 3.42 -3.09 4.82
C ILE A 16 4.83 -2.74 5.28
N GLY A 17 4.99 -2.22 6.50
CA GLY A 17 6.31 -1.98 7.09
C GLY A 17 7.20 -3.22 7.09
N LEU A 18 6.65 -4.40 7.31
CA LEU A 18 7.39 -5.66 7.26
C LEU A 18 7.97 -5.93 5.87
N SER A 19 7.19 -5.70 4.80
CA SER A 19 7.67 -5.92 3.44
C SER A 19 8.77 -4.93 3.08
N ILE A 20 8.66 -3.68 3.50
CA ILE A 20 9.66 -2.65 3.26
C ILE A 20 10.98 -3.01 3.96
N TRP A 21 10.92 -3.40 5.23
CA TRP A 21 12.13 -3.79 5.97
C TRP A 21 12.73 -5.10 5.48
N ALA A 22 11.90 -6.06 5.06
CA ALA A 22 12.41 -7.30 4.51
C ALA A 22 13.28 -7.08 3.25
N ASP A 23 12.94 -6.09 2.45
CA ASP A 23 13.66 -5.75 1.24
C ASP A 23 14.86 -4.83 1.51
N ASN A 24 14.70 -3.85 2.40
CA ASN A 24 15.68 -2.77 2.57
C ASN A 24 16.64 -2.97 3.73
N ASP A 25 16.16 -3.53 4.83
CA ASP A 25 16.94 -3.71 6.06
C ASP A 25 16.49 -4.98 6.81
N PRO A 26 16.84 -6.17 6.29
CA PRO A 26 16.46 -7.44 6.91
C PRO A 26 17.05 -7.59 8.32
N ASP A 27 18.20 -7.01 8.61
CA ASP A 27 18.82 -7.06 9.94
C ASP A 27 17.99 -6.27 10.95
N TYR A 28 17.47 -5.11 10.54
CA TYR A 28 16.56 -4.34 11.38
C TYR A 28 15.24 -5.07 11.61
N LEU A 29 14.67 -5.70 10.58
CA LEU A 29 13.50 -6.54 10.74
C LEU A 29 13.72 -7.66 11.77
N LEU A 30 14.85 -8.37 11.68
CA LEU A 30 15.20 -9.41 12.66
C LEU A 30 15.35 -8.84 14.07
N GLN A 31 15.89 -7.64 14.20
CA GLN A 31 16.00 -6.95 15.48
C GLN A 31 14.63 -6.59 16.08
N LEU A 32 13.69 -6.11 15.24
CA LEU A 32 12.31 -5.83 15.68
C LEU A 32 11.61 -7.10 16.18
N VAL A 33 11.77 -8.21 15.45
CA VAL A 33 11.23 -9.52 15.85
C VAL A 33 11.83 -9.96 17.19
N ALA A 34 13.15 -9.81 17.35
CA ALA A 34 13.85 -10.19 18.57
C ALA A 34 13.39 -9.36 19.77
N TRP A 35 13.21 -8.05 19.61
CA TRP A 35 12.68 -7.19 20.67
C TRP A 35 11.25 -7.55 21.03
N ALA A 36 10.35 -7.69 20.04
CA ALA A 36 8.98 -8.07 20.26
C ALA A 36 8.87 -9.43 21.01
N ALA A 37 9.64 -10.43 20.56
CA ALA A 37 9.57 -11.79 21.13
C ALA A 37 10.23 -11.90 22.51
N ARG A 38 11.33 -11.18 22.76
CA ARG A 38 12.09 -11.32 24.00
C ARG A 38 11.61 -10.35 25.09
N ASP A 39 11.36 -9.10 24.69
CA ASP A 39 11.15 -7.99 25.62
C ASP A 39 9.68 -7.60 25.72
N ASP A 40 8.81 -8.14 24.85
CA ASP A 40 7.40 -7.72 24.68
C ASP A 40 7.29 -6.19 24.50
N GLU A 41 8.29 -5.61 23.84
CA GLU A 41 8.40 -4.18 23.63
C GLU A 41 9.27 -3.85 22.43
N ILE A 42 8.83 -2.90 21.61
CA ILE A 42 9.64 -2.24 20.60
C ILE A 42 9.78 -0.76 20.98
N LEU A 43 11.03 -0.32 21.04
CA LEU A 43 11.36 1.09 21.20
C LEU A 43 11.77 1.65 19.84
N THR A 44 11.15 2.75 19.44
CA THR A 44 11.51 3.47 18.21
C THR A 44 11.55 4.96 18.45
N ARG A 45 11.97 5.71 17.46
CA ARG A 45 11.92 7.16 17.47
C ARG A 45 11.04 7.67 16.34
N PHE A 46 10.24 8.65 16.66
CA PHE A 46 9.43 9.38 15.72
C PHE A 46 9.62 10.87 15.96
N GLU A 47 10.16 11.58 14.96
CA GLU A 47 10.43 13.02 15.01
C GLU A 47 11.21 13.51 16.26
N GLY A 48 12.14 12.68 16.70
CA GLY A 48 12.96 12.98 17.88
C GLY A 48 12.41 12.46 19.21
N GLU A 49 11.13 12.13 19.26
CA GLU A 49 10.50 11.52 20.42
C GLU A 49 10.70 10.00 20.44
N SER A 50 10.81 9.44 21.64
CA SER A 50 10.88 7.99 21.82
C SER A 50 9.48 7.44 22.01
N ILE A 51 9.12 6.43 21.22
CA ILE A 51 7.85 5.71 21.28
C ILE A 51 8.12 4.28 21.69
N SER A 52 7.32 3.76 22.63
CA SER A 52 7.34 2.36 23.05
C SER A 52 6.03 1.68 22.70
N SER A 53 6.09 0.46 22.23
CA SER A 53 4.90 -0.37 22.04
C SER A 53 4.35 -0.93 23.35
N LYS A 54 5.10 -0.85 24.45
CA LYS A 54 4.69 -1.29 25.77
C LYS A 54 3.77 -0.26 26.44
N GLY A 55 2.67 -0.77 26.99
CA GLY A 55 1.70 0.09 27.69
C GLY A 55 0.85 0.97 26.77
N LEU A 56 1.03 0.93 25.46
CA LEU A 56 0.08 1.52 24.53
C LEU A 56 -1.24 0.70 24.57
N GLU A 57 -2.35 1.38 24.31
CA GLU A 57 -3.64 0.71 24.17
C GLU A 57 -3.56 -0.42 23.14
N ALA A 58 -4.42 -1.41 23.28
CA ALA A 58 -4.48 -2.50 22.32
C ALA A 58 -4.68 -1.95 20.92
N GLY A 59 -3.77 -2.30 20.02
CA GLY A 59 -3.86 -1.95 18.62
C GLY A 59 -5.04 -2.60 17.93
N LEU A 60 -5.14 -2.38 16.61
CA LEU A 60 -6.21 -2.96 15.79
C LEU A 60 -6.07 -4.47 15.59
N ALA A 61 -4.90 -5.04 15.87
CA ALA A 61 -4.64 -6.48 15.83
C ALA A 61 -5.35 -7.20 16.99
N LYS A 62 -6.65 -7.43 16.84
CA LYS A 62 -7.51 -8.02 17.89
C LYS A 62 -7.61 -9.53 17.80
N GLU A 63 -7.32 -10.09 16.67
CA GLU A 63 -7.46 -11.51 16.37
C GLU A 63 -6.14 -12.05 15.81
N SER A 64 -5.80 -13.26 16.21
CA SER A 64 -4.66 -14.01 15.67
C SER A 64 -5.21 -15.13 14.79
N PRO A 65 -5.41 -14.91 13.48
CA PRO A 65 -5.89 -15.95 12.59
C PRO A 65 -4.85 -17.07 12.49
N LEU A 66 -5.32 -18.30 12.39
CA LEU A 66 -4.48 -19.50 12.37
C LEU A 66 -3.59 -19.63 11.13
N ASP A 67 -3.85 -18.85 10.10
CA ASP A 67 -3.15 -18.85 8.82
C ASP A 67 -1.99 -17.83 8.71
N VAL A 68 -1.74 -17.09 9.79
CA VAL A 68 -0.64 -16.12 9.84
C VAL A 68 0.63 -16.77 10.38
N ASP A 69 1.78 -16.41 9.82
CA ASP A 69 3.07 -16.91 10.31
C ASP A 69 3.42 -16.37 11.71
N ALA A 70 4.38 -17.05 12.37
CA ALA A 70 4.78 -16.71 13.73
C ALA A 70 5.40 -15.31 13.86
N VAL A 71 6.03 -14.78 12.80
CA VAL A 71 6.61 -13.44 12.80
C VAL A 71 5.49 -12.40 12.85
N SER A 72 4.46 -12.58 12.03
CA SER A 72 3.29 -11.71 12.04
C SER A 72 2.58 -11.71 13.39
N LEU A 73 2.40 -12.88 13.98
CA LEU A 73 1.74 -13.01 15.29
C LEU A 73 2.49 -12.25 16.40
N VAL A 74 3.82 -12.27 16.35
CA VAL A 74 4.65 -11.63 17.38
C VAL A 74 4.82 -10.13 17.10
N LEU A 75 5.07 -9.76 15.85
CA LEU A 75 5.54 -8.41 15.51
C LEU A 75 4.39 -7.43 15.18
N VAL A 76 3.37 -7.88 14.45
CA VAL A 76 2.30 -6.98 13.97
C VAL A 76 1.57 -6.25 15.11
N PRO A 77 1.23 -6.86 16.25
CA PRO A 77 0.60 -6.14 17.36
C PRO A 77 1.44 -4.99 17.91
N HIS A 78 2.77 -5.13 17.94
CA HIS A 78 3.67 -4.06 18.38
C HIS A 78 3.74 -2.93 17.36
N LEU A 79 3.86 -3.29 16.08
CA LEU A 79 3.87 -2.31 14.99
C LEU A 79 2.57 -1.52 14.96
N ASP A 80 1.45 -2.20 15.10
CA ASP A 80 0.13 -1.58 15.10
C ASP A 80 -0.01 -0.55 16.24
N ARG A 81 0.46 -0.87 17.44
CA ARG A 81 0.50 0.07 18.56
C ARG A 81 1.38 1.29 18.26
N LEU A 82 2.57 1.07 17.68
CA LEU A 82 3.45 2.18 17.28
C LEU A 82 2.80 3.06 16.21
N TYR A 83 2.13 2.47 15.23
CA TYR A 83 1.41 3.21 14.20
C TYR A 83 0.29 4.08 14.77
N ILE A 84 -0.48 3.56 15.71
CA ILE A 84 -1.55 4.32 16.39
C ILE A 84 -0.94 5.51 17.13
N GLU A 85 0.16 5.33 17.85
CA GLU A 85 0.82 6.42 18.57
C GLU A 85 1.40 7.47 17.61
N MET A 86 2.03 7.04 16.51
CA MET A 86 2.48 7.95 15.46
C MET A 86 1.32 8.76 14.89
N GLY A 87 0.21 8.10 14.57
CA GLY A 87 -1.01 8.74 14.08
C GLY A 87 -1.58 9.75 15.07
N ARG A 88 -1.57 9.42 16.36
CA ARG A 88 -2.00 10.32 17.43
C ARG A 88 -1.11 11.57 17.50
N LEU A 89 0.19 11.41 17.47
CA LEU A 89 1.15 12.52 17.49
C LEU A 89 0.99 13.45 16.27
N CYS A 90 0.69 12.88 15.12
CA CYS A 90 0.43 13.66 13.89
C CYS A 90 -0.96 14.29 13.91
N GLY A 91 -1.96 13.63 14.46
CA GLY A 91 -3.34 14.09 14.51
C GLY A 91 -3.57 15.36 15.34
N GLU A 92 -2.60 15.73 16.18
CA GLU A 92 -2.61 16.96 16.97
C GLU A 92 -2.18 18.19 16.15
N ARG A 93 -1.77 18.01 14.88
CA ARG A 93 -1.27 19.10 14.02
C ARG A 93 -2.31 19.52 13.00
N ASP A 94 -2.66 20.79 12.97
CA ASP A 94 -3.67 21.33 12.06
C ASP A 94 -3.20 21.42 10.61
N ASP A 95 -1.90 21.50 10.37
CA ASP A 95 -1.26 21.66 9.06
C ASP A 95 -0.67 20.36 8.48
N ASP A 96 -0.98 19.21 9.09
CA ASP A 96 -0.46 17.93 8.65
C ASP A 96 -1.15 17.46 7.35
N LEU A 97 -0.46 17.67 6.24
CA LEU A 97 -0.89 17.24 4.90
C LEU A 97 -1.04 15.72 4.78
N HIS A 98 -0.55 14.96 5.73
CA HIS A 98 -0.49 13.50 5.70
C HIS A 98 -1.74 12.83 6.25
N ARG A 99 -2.62 13.57 6.86
CA ARG A 99 -3.99 13.14 7.19
C ARG A 99 -4.73 12.56 6.00
N TRP A 100 -4.36 12.97 4.80
CA TRP A 100 -4.95 12.55 3.54
C TRP A 100 -4.78 11.08 3.22
N ILE A 101 -3.67 10.46 3.65
CA ILE A 101 -3.37 9.07 3.34
C ILE A 101 -4.17 8.14 4.24
N ASN A 102 -4.23 8.46 5.51
CA ASN A 102 -5.11 7.82 6.47
C ASN A 102 -5.30 8.76 7.67
N PRO A 103 -6.42 9.47 7.74
CA PRO A 103 -6.66 10.42 8.82
C PRO A 103 -6.63 9.79 10.21
N GLU A 104 -6.72 8.46 10.29
CA GLU A 104 -6.76 7.76 11.58
C GLU A 104 -5.36 7.35 12.08
N PHE A 105 -4.41 7.03 11.15
CA PHE A 105 -3.19 6.32 11.54
C PHE A 105 -1.91 6.79 10.85
N TYR A 106 -1.98 7.61 9.80
CA TYR A 106 -0.80 7.95 9.01
C TYR A 106 -0.42 9.39 9.17
N GLY A 107 0.65 9.52 9.78
CA GLY A 107 1.28 10.77 9.92
C GLY A 107 2.45 10.97 8.95
N TRP A 108 3.28 11.86 9.34
CA TRP A 108 4.39 12.42 8.60
C TRP A 108 5.35 11.43 7.96
N TRP A 109 5.58 10.30 8.58
CA TRP A 109 6.59 9.37 8.13
C TRP A 109 6.23 8.63 6.83
N VAL A 110 4.96 8.65 6.46
CA VAL A 110 4.50 8.15 5.15
C VAL A 110 4.11 9.27 4.19
N GLY A 111 4.27 10.52 4.59
CA GLY A 111 3.61 11.62 3.93
C GLY A 111 4.38 12.29 2.83
N GLN A 112 5.67 12.47 2.95
CA GLN A 112 6.44 13.10 1.88
C GLN A 112 6.59 12.13 0.71
N GLY A 113 6.33 12.63 -0.51
CA GLY A 113 6.41 11.80 -1.70
C GLY A 113 5.17 10.95 -1.97
N PHE A 114 4.01 11.28 -1.40
CA PHE A 114 2.75 10.63 -1.74
C PHE A 114 1.86 11.49 -2.63
N ARG A 115 1.32 10.87 -3.68
CA ARG A 115 0.26 11.44 -4.51
C ARG A 115 -1.06 10.79 -4.11
N VAL A 116 -2.03 11.60 -3.73
CA VAL A 116 -3.38 11.20 -3.33
C VAL A 116 -4.38 11.71 -4.36
N ILE A 117 -5.38 10.92 -4.69
CA ILE A 117 -6.38 11.27 -5.70
C ILE A 117 -7.59 12.01 -5.14
N ALA A 118 -7.91 11.81 -3.86
CA ALA A 118 -9.14 12.32 -3.28
C ALA A 118 -8.87 13.20 -2.06
N ASP A 119 -9.67 14.25 -1.93
CA ASP A 119 -9.73 15.05 -0.73
C ASP A 119 -10.35 14.21 0.41
N ALA A 120 -9.62 14.07 1.53
CA ALA A 120 -10.08 13.23 2.65
C ALA A 120 -11.25 13.85 3.42
N GLN A 121 -11.46 15.18 3.36
CA GLN A 121 -12.53 15.87 4.06
C GLN A 121 -13.80 15.93 3.24
N THR A 122 -13.69 16.22 1.95
CA THR A 122 -14.84 16.37 1.06
C THR A 122 -15.18 15.09 0.32
N GLY A 123 -14.24 14.16 0.18
CA GLY A 123 -14.39 12.96 -0.64
C GLY A 123 -14.35 13.26 -2.15
N GLU A 124 -14.08 14.48 -2.55
CA GLU A 124 -13.99 14.85 -3.96
C GLU A 124 -12.70 14.37 -4.58
N ILE A 125 -12.80 13.80 -5.78
CA ILE A 125 -11.63 13.42 -6.57
C ILE A 125 -11.08 14.66 -7.26
N ASP A 126 -9.83 14.96 -6.95
CA ASP A 126 -9.08 16.01 -7.59
C ASP A 126 -8.16 15.42 -8.67
N ASP A 127 -8.18 16.01 -9.86
CA ASP A 127 -7.25 15.72 -10.97
C ASP A 127 -6.96 14.23 -11.22
N TYR A 128 -8.01 13.43 -11.49
CA TYR A 128 -7.86 12.00 -11.75
C TYR A 128 -6.92 11.71 -12.93
N GLU A 129 -7.01 12.53 -14.00
CA GLU A 129 -6.14 12.38 -15.15
C GLU A 129 -4.67 12.61 -14.78
N GLY A 130 -4.34 13.70 -14.10
CA GLY A 130 -2.99 13.99 -13.65
C GLY A 130 -2.47 12.95 -12.65
N PHE A 131 -3.34 12.39 -11.81
CA PHE A 131 -2.97 11.30 -10.91
C PHE A 131 -2.53 10.04 -11.68
N VAL A 132 -3.30 9.60 -12.66
CA VAL A 132 -2.97 8.42 -13.47
C VAL A 132 -1.72 8.66 -14.31
N ARG A 133 -1.59 9.84 -14.93
CA ARG A 133 -0.38 10.24 -15.68
C ARG A 133 0.85 10.20 -14.80
N HIS A 134 0.76 10.73 -13.57
CA HIS A 134 1.86 10.71 -12.61
C HIS A 134 2.24 9.29 -12.20
N PHE A 135 1.27 8.42 -11.93
CA PHE A 135 1.55 7.02 -11.64
C PHE A 135 2.30 6.33 -12.78
N TYR A 136 1.88 6.55 -14.03
CA TYR A 136 2.58 5.98 -15.19
C TYR A 136 3.99 6.57 -15.36
N ALA A 137 4.16 7.86 -15.11
CA ALA A 137 5.48 8.50 -15.15
C ALA A 137 6.44 7.95 -14.10
N CYS A 138 5.93 7.49 -12.95
CA CYS A 138 6.77 6.93 -11.89
C CYS A 138 7.04 5.43 -12.08
N TYR A 139 6.03 4.68 -12.53
CA TYR A 139 6.07 3.24 -12.42
C TYR A 139 6.07 2.47 -13.74
N HIS A 140 5.53 3.02 -14.81
CA HIS A 140 5.49 2.31 -16.09
C HIS A 140 6.82 2.43 -16.82
N PRO A 141 7.56 1.32 -17.09
CA PRO A 141 8.91 1.35 -17.65
C PRO A 141 9.06 2.22 -18.89
N TYR A 142 8.09 2.14 -19.81
CA TYR A 142 8.13 2.95 -21.04
C TYR A 142 8.08 4.46 -20.80
N TYR A 143 7.42 4.92 -19.74
CA TYR A 143 7.24 6.36 -19.46
C TYR A 143 8.19 6.88 -18.39
N ASN A 144 8.75 6.00 -17.56
CA ASN A 144 9.71 6.39 -16.51
C ASN A 144 11.18 6.26 -16.92
N GLY A 145 11.46 5.84 -18.18
CA GLY A 145 12.82 5.66 -18.67
C GLY A 145 13.48 4.36 -18.21
N ASP A 146 12.71 3.29 -18.04
CA ASP A 146 13.15 1.97 -17.57
C ASP A 146 13.74 1.97 -16.14
N VAL A 147 13.35 2.93 -15.31
CA VAL A 147 13.75 2.94 -13.90
C VAL A 147 12.98 1.83 -13.15
N PRO A 148 13.69 0.84 -12.61
CA PRO A 148 13.03 -0.25 -11.88
C PRO A 148 12.56 0.21 -10.50
N VAL A 149 11.54 -0.45 -9.98
CA VAL A 149 11.21 -0.35 -8.55
C VAL A 149 12.31 -1.06 -7.77
N ILE A 150 13.11 -0.32 -7.02
CA ILE A 150 14.27 -0.87 -6.29
C ILE A 150 13.83 -1.46 -4.95
N HIS A 151 12.82 -0.88 -4.33
CA HIS A 151 12.31 -1.26 -3.01
C HIS A 151 10.79 -1.35 -3.05
N SER A 152 10.20 -2.13 -2.15
CA SER A 152 8.76 -2.13 -1.95
C SER A 152 8.26 -0.70 -1.71
N GLN A 153 7.35 -0.24 -2.57
CA GLN A 153 6.80 1.12 -2.51
C GLN A 153 5.38 1.08 -1.95
N PRO A 154 5.10 1.79 -0.86
CA PRO A 154 3.76 1.80 -0.28
C PRO A 154 2.75 2.46 -1.21
N ALA A 155 1.60 1.83 -1.32
CA ALA A 155 0.46 2.33 -2.09
C ALA A 155 -0.85 1.91 -1.44
N GLY A 156 -1.94 2.57 -1.80
CA GLY A 156 -3.28 2.25 -1.35
C GLY A 156 -4.22 2.02 -2.52
N ILE A 157 -4.96 0.93 -2.44
CA ILE A 157 -5.97 0.54 -3.43
C ILE A 157 -7.36 0.50 -2.83
N ALA A 158 -8.35 0.85 -3.64
CA ALA A 158 -9.75 0.70 -3.29
C ALA A 158 -10.18 -0.75 -3.48
N VAL A 159 -10.69 -1.35 -2.43
CA VAL A 159 -11.25 -2.72 -2.47
C VAL A 159 -12.71 -2.67 -2.86
N THR A 160 -13.10 -3.51 -3.80
CA THR A 160 -14.48 -3.69 -4.23
C THR A 160 -14.90 -5.14 -4.02
N ASP A 161 -16.20 -5.37 -3.83
CA ASP A 161 -16.77 -6.73 -3.85
C ASP A 161 -16.99 -7.24 -5.30
N SER A 162 -17.42 -8.48 -5.44
CA SER A 162 -17.70 -9.10 -6.75
C SER A 162 -18.76 -8.37 -7.59
N ALA A 163 -19.58 -7.53 -6.96
CA ALA A 163 -20.53 -6.64 -7.64
C ALA A 163 -19.93 -5.26 -7.95
N ALA A 164 -18.60 -5.10 -7.85
CA ALA A 164 -17.87 -3.86 -8.05
C ALA A 164 -18.29 -2.71 -7.11
N ARG A 165 -18.82 -3.02 -5.93
CA ARG A 165 -19.16 -2.02 -4.93
C ARG A 165 -17.97 -1.77 -4.03
N TYR A 166 -17.69 -0.51 -3.76
CA TYR A 166 -16.64 -0.12 -2.82
C TYR A 166 -16.92 -0.65 -1.42
N VAL A 167 -15.95 -1.34 -0.83
CA VAL A 167 -16.04 -1.91 0.53
C VAL A 167 -14.96 -1.39 1.47
N GLY A 168 -13.89 -0.80 0.96
CA GLY A 168 -12.84 -0.23 1.81
C GLY A 168 -11.57 0.13 1.07
N ARG A 169 -10.59 0.57 1.84
CA ARG A 169 -9.22 0.87 1.39
C ARG A 169 -8.27 -0.19 1.90
N HIS A 170 -7.23 -0.46 1.13
CA HIS A 170 -6.24 -1.46 1.48
C HIS A 170 -4.85 -0.97 1.14
N ALA A 171 -3.92 -1.11 2.07
CA ALA A 171 -2.52 -0.79 1.85
C ALA A 171 -1.80 -2.00 1.28
N ILE A 172 -0.99 -1.75 0.26
CA ILE A 172 -0.16 -2.75 -0.43
C ILE A 172 1.25 -2.19 -0.66
N GLY A 173 2.19 -3.07 -0.99
CA GLY A 173 3.54 -2.67 -1.40
C GLY A 173 3.78 -3.01 -2.87
N ILE A 174 4.03 -2.01 -3.72
CA ILE A 174 4.43 -2.24 -5.11
C ILE A 174 5.86 -2.78 -5.10
N LEU A 175 6.07 -3.96 -5.69
CA LEU A 175 7.36 -4.64 -5.73
C LEU A 175 8.09 -4.45 -7.06
N ARG A 176 7.36 -4.57 -8.17
CA ARG A 176 7.90 -4.38 -9.52
C ARG A 176 6.79 -4.11 -10.53
N VAL A 177 7.17 -3.49 -11.63
CA VAL A 177 6.29 -3.28 -12.79
C VAL A 177 7.04 -3.72 -14.04
N CYS A 178 6.55 -4.72 -14.71
CA CYS A 178 7.18 -5.27 -15.90
C CYS A 178 6.18 -6.06 -16.77
N LEU A 179 6.63 -6.45 -17.96
CA LEU A 179 5.89 -7.36 -18.81
C LEU A 179 5.83 -8.75 -18.18
N ASP A 180 4.66 -9.36 -18.24
CA ASP A 180 4.48 -10.77 -17.93
C ASP A 180 4.95 -11.68 -19.08
N PRO A 181 4.89 -13.02 -18.92
CA PRO A 181 5.27 -13.94 -20.00
C PRO A 181 4.45 -13.84 -21.29
N GLU A 182 3.22 -13.33 -21.19
CA GLU A 182 2.32 -13.09 -22.33
C GLU A 182 2.55 -11.73 -22.98
N GLY A 183 3.39 -10.87 -22.39
CA GLY A 183 3.71 -9.53 -22.88
C GLY A 183 2.74 -8.45 -22.43
N GLU A 184 1.96 -8.70 -21.39
CA GLU A 184 1.10 -7.71 -20.76
C GLU A 184 1.86 -6.96 -19.64
N MET A 185 1.74 -5.64 -19.59
CA MET A 185 2.34 -4.84 -18.52
C MET A 185 1.54 -5.01 -17.21
N ARG A 186 2.22 -5.49 -16.16
CA ARG A 186 1.60 -5.77 -14.86
C ARG A 186 2.32 -5.08 -13.71
N VAL A 187 1.55 -4.79 -12.67
CA VAL A 187 2.06 -4.38 -11.36
C VAL A 187 2.05 -5.62 -10.47
N TYR A 188 3.19 -5.95 -9.93
CA TYR A 188 3.37 -7.00 -8.94
C TYR A 188 3.52 -6.35 -7.57
N PHE A 189 2.76 -6.82 -6.60
CA PHE A 189 2.68 -6.19 -5.31
C PHE A 189 2.56 -7.19 -4.17
N TYR A 190 3.03 -6.80 -3.02
CA TYR A 190 2.79 -7.50 -1.77
C TYR A 190 1.39 -7.14 -1.24
N ASN A 191 0.58 -8.17 -0.99
CA ASN A 191 -0.74 -8.02 -0.42
C ASN A 191 -0.73 -8.57 1.03
N PRO A 192 -0.83 -7.71 2.06
CA PRO A 192 -0.81 -8.16 3.44
C PRO A 192 -2.02 -9.01 3.86
N ASN A 193 -3.08 -9.01 3.08
CA ASN A 193 -4.24 -9.87 3.29
C ASN A 193 -4.00 -11.34 2.92
N ASN A 194 -2.95 -11.64 2.19
CA ASN A 194 -2.70 -12.95 1.59
C ASN A 194 -3.86 -13.45 0.69
N ASP A 195 -4.79 -12.58 0.32
CA ASP A 195 -5.94 -12.91 -0.50
C ASP A 195 -5.53 -13.10 -1.96
N SER A 196 -5.11 -14.31 -2.24
CA SER A 196 -4.86 -14.77 -3.59
C SER A 196 -6.19 -14.92 -4.34
N GLY A 197 -6.23 -14.42 -5.57
CA GLY A 197 -7.40 -14.56 -6.43
C GLY A 197 -8.61 -13.74 -6.01
N GLN A 198 -8.41 -12.66 -5.30
CA GLN A 198 -9.48 -11.75 -4.92
C GLN A 198 -10.19 -11.20 -6.16
N ASP A 199 -11.51 -11.37 -6.22
CA ASP A 199 -12.38 -10.77 -7.22
C ASP A 199 -12.73 -9.34 -6.83
N TRP A 200 -12.31 -8.40 -7.67
CA TRP A 200 -12.59 -6.97 -7.50
C TRP A 200 -13.85 -6.50 -8.23
N GLY A 201 -14.59 -7.43 -8.82
CA GLY A 201 -15.72 -7.13 -9.69
C GLY A 201 -15.31 -6.79 -11.13
N GLN A 202 -16.27 -6.77 -12.03
CA GLN A 202 -16.08 -6.49 -13.46
C GLN A 202 -15.09 -7.45 -14.18
N GLY A 203 -14.90 -8.66 -13.63
CA GLY A 203 -13.95 -9.64 -14.16
C GLY A 203 -12.50 -9.38 -13.80
N ILE A 204 -12.22 -8.43 -12.89
CA ILE A 204 -10.89 -8.11 -12.44
C ILE A 204 -10.55 -8.98 -11.24
N VAL A 205 -9.57 -9.87 -11.42
CA VAL A 205 -9.12 -10.83 -10.40
C VAL A 205 -7.61 -10.68 -10.19
N THR A 206 -7.21 -10.59 -8.94
CA THR A 206 -5.79 -10.61 -8.57
C THR A 206 -5.20 -11.97 -8.86
N ALA A 207 -4.13 -12.02 -9.64
CA ALA A 207 -3.37 -13.24 -9.88
C ALA A 207 -2.25 -13.40 -8.84
N THR A 208 -1.95 -14.64 -8.49
CA THR A 208 -0.80 -15.03 -7.65
C THR A 208 0.07 -16.08 -8.31
N GLN A 209 -0.34 -16.52 -9.49
CA GLN A 209 0.37 -17.46 -10.34
C GLN A 209 -0.10 -17.35 -11.79
N GLY A 210 0.73 -17.76 -12.73
CA GLY A 210 0.38 -17.81 -14.15
C GLY A 210 0.89 -16.63 -14.96
N HIS A 211 1.26 -15.51 -14.35
CA HIS A 211 1.77 -14.31 -15.01
C HIS A 211 3.21 -13.95 -14.59
N GLY A 212 3.98 -14.93 -14.09
CA GLY A 212 5.35 -14.70 -13.69
C GLY A 212 5.52 -14.19 -12.26
N GLU A 213 4.51 -14.34 -11.42
CA GLU A 213 4.60 -14.04 -10.00
C GLU A 213 5.60 -14.97 -9.32
N ILE A 214 6.42 -14.39 -8.46
CA ILE A 214 7.22 -15.16 -7.51
C ILE A 214 6.44 -15.37 -6.20
N PRO A 215 6.79 -16.38 -5.40
CA PRO A 215 6.08 -16.63 -4.14
C PRO A 215 5.96 -15.39 -3.25
N GLY A 216 4.75 -15.05 -2.83
CA GLY A 216 4.43 -13.87 -2.02
C GLY A 216 4.00 -12.63 -2.82
N GLU A 217 4.04 -12.70 -4.15
CA GLU A 217 3.50 -11.65 -5.02
C GLU A 217 2.04 -11.91 -5.40
N ALA A 218 1.32 -10.82 -5.50
CA ALA A 218 0.07 -10.73 -6.24
C ALA A 218 0.27 -9.81 -7.44
N SER A 219 -0.52 -9.94 -8.49
CA SER A 219 -0.41 -9.08 -9.66
C SER A 219 -1.74 -8.69 -10.27
N LEU A 220 -1.76 -7.53 -10.93
CA LEU A 220 -2.83 -7.05 -11.79
C LEU A 220 -2.24 -6.41 -13.06
N PRO A 221 -2.92 -6.46 -14.21
CA PRO A 221 -2.62 -5.59 -15.33
C PRO A 221 -2.54 -4.13 -14.88
N ILE A 222 -1.56 -3.38 -15.38
CA ILE A 222 -1.27 -2.02 -14.88
C ILE A 222 -2.47 -1.08 -14.98
N ALA A 223 -3.29 -1.19 -16.03
CA ALA A 223 -4.48 -0.36 -16.19
C ALA A 223 -5.54 -0.66 -15.13
N GLU A 224 -5.73 -1.92 -14.79
CA GLU A 224 -6.66 -2.38 -13.76
C GLU A 224 -6.19 -2.00 -12.36
N PHE A 225 -4.89 -2.15 -12.10
CA PHE A 225 -4.26 -1.67 -10.87
C PHE A 225 -4.45 -0.16 -10.72
N ALA A 226 -4.07 0.62 -11.72
CA ALA A 226 -4.17 2.08 -11.70
C ALA A 226 -5.61 2.58 -11.51
N SER A 227 -6.60 1.84 -12.05
CA SER A 227 -8.01 2.19 -11.89
C SER A 227 -8.53 2.09 -10.46
N ARG A 228 -7.83 1.36 -9.60
CA ARG A 228 -8.18 1.18 -8.18
C ARG A 228 -7.26 1.92 -7.21
N LEU A 229 -6.19 2.48 -7.74
CA LEU A 229 -5.20 3.20 -6.95
C LEU A 229 -5.79 4.53 -6.45
N PHE A 230 -5.66 4.82 -5.16
CA PHE A 230 -6.06 6.11 -4.61
C PHE A 230 -4.90 6.89 -3.99
N VAL A 231 -3.78 6.22 -3.70
CA VAL A 231 -2.55 6.83 -3.20
C VAL A 231 -1.36 5.98 -3.60
N PHE A 232 -0.24 6.61 -3.93
CA PHE A 232 1.03 5.93 -4.17
C PHE A 232 2.20 6.81 -3.75
N HIS A 233 3.29 6.16 -3.37
CA HIS A 233 4.56 6.83 -3.11
C HIS A 233 5.30 7.10 -4.42
N TYR A 234 6.00 8.24 -4.49
CA TYR A 234 6.87 8.60 -5.60
C TYR A 234 8.13 9.30 -5.09
N ASP A 235 9.24 9.15 -5.83
CA ASP A 235 10.44 9.94 -5.58
C ASP A 235 10.30 11.29 -6.30
N PRO A 236 10.36 12.43 -5.57
CA PRO A 236 10.30 13.76 -6.20
C PRO A 236 11.42 14.03 -7.22
N LEU A 237 12.49 13.24 -7.21
CA LEU A 237 13.60 13.32 -8.17
C LEU A 237 13.35 12.50 -9.44
N GLU A 238 12.40 11.58 -9.44
CA GLU A 238 12.01 10.82 -10.63
C GLU A 238 11.35 11.74 -11.65
N ARG A 239 11.77 11.60 -12.91
CA ARG A 239 11.38 12.51 -13.98
C ARG A 239 10.81 11.77 -15.19
N GLY A 240 9.92 10.86 -14.95
CA GLY A 240 9.17 10.23 -16.03
C GLY A 240 8.26 11.23 -16.75
N ASN A 241 7.79 10.85 -17.93
CA ASN A 241 6.93 11.70 -18.75
C ASN A 241 5.52 11.12 -18.91
N GLY A 242 4.62 11.50 -18.02
CA GLY A 242 3.21 11.12 -18.07
C GLY A 242 2.42 11.75 -19.21
N ASP A 243 2.90 12.85 -19.81
CA ASP A 243 2.22 13.51 -20.92
C ASP A 243 2.25 12.67 -22.21
N CYS A 244 3.21 11.75 -22.30
CA CYS A 244 3.31 10.80 -23.41
C CYS A 244 2.30 9.63 -23.31
N VAL A 245 1.61 9.47 -22.20
CA VAL A 245 0.59 8.42 -22.05
C VAL A 245 -0.63 8.76 -22.93
N PRO A 246 -1.07 7.85 -23.82
CA PRO A 246 -2.20 8.12 -24.70
C PRO A 246 -3.47 8.49 -23.92
N ALA A 247 -4.16 9.53 -24.37
CA ALA A 247 -5.39 10.01 -23.70
C ALA A 247 -6.49 8.93 -23.63
N GLU A 248 -6.57 8.08 -24.64
CA GLU A 248 -7.52 6.95 -24.67
C GLU A 248 -7.24 5.95 -23.53
N GLN A 249 -5.96 5.65 -23.27
CA GLN A 249 -5.56 4.77 -22.17
C GLN A 249 -5.93 5.38 -20.80
N ILE A 250 -5.67 6.67 -20.63
CA ILE A 250 -6.05 7.39 -19.40
C ILE A 250 -7.56 7.37 -19.21
N SER A 251 -8.32 7.70 -20.26
CA SER A 251 -9.79 7.71 -20.20
C SER A 251 -10.35 6.35 -19.81
N ARG A 252 -9.81 5.26 -20.39
CA ARG A 252 -10.22 3.90 -20.02
C ARG A 252 -9.99 3.60 -18.54
N ILE A 253 -8.82 4.00 -17.98
CA ILE A 253 -8.50 3.78 -16.56
C ILE A 253 -9.49 4.55 -15.67
N ILE A 254 -9.75 5.81 -16.01
CA ILE A 254 -10.71 6.65 -15.28
C ILE A 254 -12.11 6.04 -15.33
N GLU A 255 -12.55 5.57 -16.49
CA GLU A 255 -13.86 4.92 -16.64
C GLU A 255 -13.97 3.66 -15.76
N LEU A 256 -12.94 2.81 -15.72
CA LEU A 256 -12.89 1.65 -14.81
C LEU A 256 -13.00 2.06 -13.35
N GLY A 257 -12.26 3.07 -12.93
CA GLY A 257 -12.29 3.59 -11.56
C GLY A 257 -13.65 4.17 -11.20
N ARG A 258 -14.20 5.03 -12.05
CA ARG A 258 -15.53 5.64 -11.85
C ARG A 258 -16.67 4.62 -11.96
N GLY A 259 -16.50 3.55 -12.73
CA GLY A 259 -17.43 2.44 -12.80
C GLY A 259 -17.46 1.56 -11.54
N SER A 260 -16.44 1.65 -10.70
CA SER A 260 -16.29 0.84 -9.49
C SER A 260 -16.34 1.68 -8.21
N TRP A 261 -15.20 2.10 -7.70
CA TRP A 261 -15.08 2.74 -6.39
C TRP A 261 -15.23 4.27 -6.40
N ALA A 262 -14.87 4.91 -7.50
CA ALA A 262 -14.78 6.37 -7.61
C ALA A 262 -16.10 7.05 -7.98
N LYS A 263 -17.22 6.34 -7.99
CA LYS A 263 -18.54 6.90 -8.40
C LYS A 263 -19.14 7.87 -7.42
N ASN A 264 -18.78 7.77 -6.16
CA ASN A 264 -19.36 8.58 -5.07
C ASN A 264 -18.32 9.52 -4.43
N TRP A 265 -17.20 9.73 -5.13
CA TRP A 265 -16.09 10.55 -4.65
C TRP A 265 -15.89 11.72 -5.60
#